data_5c3142e9fae68689890b5c8f0517b574
#
_entry.id   5c3142e9fae68689890b5c8f0517b574
#
_cell.length_a   1.000
_cell.length_b   1.000
_cell.length_c   1.000
_cell.angle_alpha   90.00
_cell.angle_beta   90.00
_cell.angle_gamma   90.00
#
_symmetry.space_group_name_H-M   'P 1'
#
loop_
_entity.id
_entity.type
_entity.pdbx_description
1 polymer ?
#
loop_
_entity_poly.entity_id
_entity_poly.type
_entity_poly.pdbx_seq_one_letter_code
_entity_poly.pdbx_strand_id
1 'polypeptide(L)'
;AGFLDVRVTAKSLKTIANPAIEAKLGGAKLYSITLRLFKMDLEDRCEDYGQVAIYKGNLPEAPDRFVLDNGHAFDTGRAVPVCRNTADMISKSRYRILFDVIGDGRRHYGLFQCGTPLIESVPTLADVGVCGPAGCGC
;
A
#
# COMPACT_ATOMS: atom_id res chain seq x y z
N ALA A 1 -10.58 -8.94 16.29
CA ALA A 1 -9.46 -8.28 16.93
C ALA A 1 -9.48 -6.73 16.80
N GLY A 2 -10.46 -6.13 16.12
CA GLY A 2 -10.71 -4.67 16.12
C GLY A 2 -9.75 -3.83 15.27
N PHE A 3 -9.15 -4.38 14.22
CA PHE A 3 -8.42 -3.63 13.21
C PHE A 3 -9.24 -3.59 11.93
N LEU A 4 -9.72 -2.40 11.55
CA LEU A 4 -10.63 -2.23 10.41
C LEU A 4 -9.89 -2.09 9.07
N ASP A 5 -8.80 -1.35 9.03
CA ASP A 5 -8.03 -1.06 7.81
C ASP A 5 -6.61 -1.61 7.94
N VAL A 6 -6.39 -2.80 7.39
CA VAL A 6 -5.10 -3.51 7.42
C VAL A 6 -4.26 -3.10 6.22
N ARG A 7 -3.07 -2.54 6.48
CA ARG A 7 -2.16 -2.05 5.43
C ARG A 7 -1.04 -3.05 5.15
N VAL A 8 -0.89 -3.44 3.89
CA VAL A 8 0.23 -4.28 3.45
C VAL A 8 1.45 -3.39 3.20
N THR A 9 2.54 -3.60 3.91
CA THR A 9 3.78 -2.84 3.76
C THR A 9 4.81 -3.55 2.90
N ALA A 10 4.80 -4.88 2.90
CA ALA A 10 5.67 -5.68 2.05
C ALA A 10 5.01 -7.03 1.73
N LYS A 11 5.27 -7.52 0.53
CA LYS A 11 4.87 -8.86 0.08
C LYS A 11 6.00 -9.44 -0.78
N SER A 12 6.48 -10.63 -0.45
CA SER A 12 7.50 -11.31 -1.23
C SER A 12 7.18 -12.79 -1.38
N LEU A 13 7.38 -13.32 -2.60
CA LEU A 13 7.30 -14.75 -2.86
C LEU A 13 8.46 -15.46 -2.14
N LYS A 14 8.17 -16.57 -1.46
CA LYS A 14 9.17 -17.41 -0.81
C LYS A 14 9.46 -18.63 -1.66
N THR A 15 10.74 -18.83 -1.96
CA THR A 15 11.23 -20.04 -2.62
C THR A 15 11.46 -21.12 -1.57
N ILE A 16 10.96 -22.31 -1.82
CA ILE A 16 11.19 -23.49 -0.99
C ILE A 16 12.43 -24.22 -1.54
N ALA A 17 13.52 -24.14 -0.81
CA ALA A 17 14.79 -24.77 -1.23
C ALA A 17 14.81 -26.30 -1.05
N ASN A 18 13.84 -26.88 -0.33
CA ASN A 18 13.77 -28.32 -0.09
C ASN A 18 12.83 -29.00 -1.10
N PRO A 19 13.33 -29.82 -2.05
CA PRO A 19 12.53 -30.44 -3.08
C PRO A 19 11.43 -31.38 -2.55
N ALA A 20 11.67 -32.04 -1.43
CA ALA A 20 10.68 -32.94 -0.82
C ALA A 20 9.49 -32.17 -0.23
N ILE A 21 9.73 -30.96 0.27
CA ILE A 21 8.67 -30.06 0.74
C ILE A 21 7.96 -29.43 -0.45
N GLU A 22 8.68 -28.98 -1.47
CA GLU A 22 8.11 -28.42 -2.69
C GLU A 22 7.16 -29.40 -3.39
N ALA A 23 7.56 -30.67 -3.51
CA ALA A 23 6.73 -31.72 -4.07
C ALA A 23 5.42 -31.92 -3.27
N LYS A 24 5.47 -31.85 -1.93
CA LYS A 24 4.27 -31.94 -1.08
C LYS A 24 3.33 -30.75 -1.19
N LEU A 25 3.85 -29.57 -1.51
CA LEU A 25 3.06 -28.37 -1.68
C LEU A 25 2.27 -28.33 -3.00
N GLY A 26 2.56 -29.23 -3.94
CA GLY A 26 1.79 -29.37 -5.17
C GLY A 26 1.74 -28.09 -6.02
N GLY A 27 2.80 -27.28 -6.02
CA GLY A 27 2.84 -25.99 -6.74
C GLY A 27 2.22 -24.82 -6.00
N ALA A 28 1.85 -24.96 -4.73
CA ALA A 28 1.36 -23.83 -3.92
C ALA A 28 2.41 -22.75 -3.77
N LYS A 29 2.01 -21.48 -3.97
CA LYS A 29 2.87 -20.31 -3.81
C LYS A 29 2.79 -19.79 -2.38
N LEU A 30 3.93 -19.68 -1.71
CA LEU A 30 4.03 -19.13 -0.37
C LEU A 30 4.52 -17.68 -0.42
N TYR A 31 3.88 -16.80 0.36
CA TYR A 31 4.25 -15.40 0.45
C TYR A 31 4.58 -15.02 1.89
N SER A 32 5.63 -14.23 2.05
CA SER A 32 5.85 -13.45 3.26
C SER A 32 5.13 -12.12 3.12
N ILE A 33 4.27 -11.79 4.07
CA ILE A 33 3.51 -10.53 4.06
C ILE A 33 3.76 -9.80 5.36
N THR A 34 4.16 -8.53 5.27
CA THR A 34 4.27 -7.63 6.43
C THR A 34 3.07 -6.71 6.45
N LEU A 35 2.40 -6.67 7.59
CA LEU A 35 1.20 -5.86 7.79
C LEU A 35 1.48 -4.72 8.77
N ARG A 36 0.86 -3.58 8.53
CA ARG A 36 0.80 -2.45 9.45
C ARG A 36 -0.64 -2.29 9.92
N LEU A 37 -0.82 -2.30 11.23
CA LEU A 37 -2.12 -2.28 11.87
C LEU A 37 -2.20 -1.02 12.75
N PHE A 38 -3.35 -0.33 12.70
CA PHE A 38 -3.64 0.83 13.54
C PHE A 38 -4.81 0.49 14.45
N LYS A 39 -4.58 0.59 15.76
CA LYS A 39 -5.65 0.41 16.76
C LYS A 39 -6.28 1.77 17.03
N MET A 40 -7.22 2.13 16.19
CA MET A 40 -7.99 3.38 16.26
C MET A 40 -9.34 3.20 15.59
N ASP A 41 -10.26 4.11 15.82
CA ASP A 41 -11.55 4.13 15.13
C ASP A 41 -11.32 4.61 13.70
N LEU A 42 -11.61 3.73 12.73
CA LEU A 42 -11.50 3.98 11.31
C LEU A 42 -12.83 3.66 10.63
N GLU A 43 -13.06 4.27 9.49
CA GLU A 43 -14.21 3.98 8.65
C GLU A 43 -14.02 2.65 7.92
N ASP A 44 -15.11 1.98 7.58
CA ASP A 44 -15.11 0.69 6.86
C ASP A 44 -14.75 0.85 5.37
N ARG A 45 -14.75 2.08 4.87
CA ARG A 45 -14.41 2.44 3.50
C ARG A 45 -13.44 3.61 3.45
N CYS A 46 -12.85 3.80 2.26
CA CYS A 46 -12.10 5.01 1.98
C CYS A 46 -13.06 6.15 1.64
N GLU A 47 -13.29 7.05 2.57
CA GLU A 47 -14.16 8.21 2.41
C GLU A 47 -13.34 9.49 2.18
N ASP A 48 -13.86 10.37 1.31
CA ASP A 48 -13.23 11.64 0.94
C ASP A 48 -13.77 12.80 1.79
N TYR A 49 -12.90 13.43 2.53
CA TYR A 49 -13.20 14.65 3.29
C TYR A 49 -12.30 15.83 2.85
N GLY A 50 -11.72 15.76 1.65
CA GLY A 50 -10.89 16.81 1.09
C GLY A 50 -9.58 17.02 1.84
N GLN A 51 -9.07 15.99 2.51
CA GLN A 51 -7.83 16.08 3.27
C GLN A 51 -6.61 15.80 2.39
N VAL A 52 -5.50 16.48 2.68
CA VAL A 52 -4.20 16.26 2.05
C VAL A 52 -3.13 16.07 3.11
N ALA A 53 -2.16 15.19 2.81
CA ALA A 53 -1.00 14.96 3.65
C ALA A 53 0.28 15.43 2.95
N ILE A 54 1.19 16.04 3.71
CA ILE A 54 2.50 16.48 3.24
C ILE A 54 3.54 15.85 4.15
N TYR A 55 4.42 15.03 3.57
CA TYR A 55 5.55 14.48 4.30
C TYR A 55 6.65 15.54 4.44
N LYS A 56 7.21 15.69 5.66
CA LYS A 56 8.20 16.71 5.99
C LYS A 56 9.64 16.34 5.64
N GLY A 57 9.93 15.07 5.34
CA GLY A 57 11.29 14.60 5.09
C GLY A 57 12.19 14.55 6.33
N ASN A 58 11.61 14.61 7.53
CA ASN A 58 12.33 14.69 8.80
C ASN A 58 12.67 13.32 9.43
N LEU A 59 12.45 12.23 8.71
CA LEU A 59 12.89 10.89 9.09
C LEU A 59 14.25 10.62 8.43
N PRO A 60 15.37 10.48 9.19
CA PRO A 60 16.71 10.34 8.62
C PRO A 60 16.87 9.16 7.66
N GLU A 61 16.14 8.06 7.90
CA GLU A 61 16.18 6.85 7.07
C GLU A 61 15.36 6.97 5.78
N ALA A 62 14.56 8.04 5.65
CA ALA A 62 13.68 8.24 4.50
C ALA A 62 13.51 9.74 4.15
N PRO A 63 14.62 10.49 3.89
CA PRO A 63 14.56 11.95 3.75
C PRO A 63 13.75 12.40 2.53
N ASP A 64 13.73 11.61 1.46
CA ASP A 64 13.10 12.00 0.19
C ASP A 64 11.68 11.47 0.04
N ARG A 65 11.37 10.33 0.68
CA ARG A 65 10.09 9.65 0.49
C ARG A 65 9.74 8.77 1.68
N PHE A 66 8.50 8.86 2.13
CA PHE A 66 7.94 7.96 3.14
C PHE A 66 6.93 7.00 2.52
N VAL A 67 7.08 5.70 2.77
CA VAL A 67 6.13 4.66 2.34
C VAL A 67 5.30 4.21 3.54
N LEU A 68 4.03 4.57 3.55
CA LEU A 68 3.09 4.15 4.59
C LEU A 68 2.67 2.70 4.39
N ASP A 69 2.34 2.35 3.17
CA ASP A 69 1.94 1.00 2.75
C ASP A 69 2.11 0.85 1.23
N ASN A 70 1.67 -0.28 0.70
CA ASN A 70 1.77 -0.62 -0.71
C ASN A 70 1.04 0.34 -1.68
N GLY A 71 0.06 1.09 -1.21
CA GLY A 71 -0.72 2.05 -2.01
C GLY A 71 -0.43 3.50 -1.69
N HIS A 72 0.36 3.79 -0.65
CA HIS A 72 0.56 5.15 -0.15
C HIS A 72 2.03 5.46 0.07
N ALA A 73 2.60 6.25 -0.85
CA ALA A 73 3.93 6.84 -0.75
C ALA A 73 3.85 8.36 -0.85
N PHE A 74 4.66 9.04 -0.06
CA PHE A 74 4.65 10.49 0.08
C PHE A 74 6.06 11.03 -0.18
N ASP A 75 6.23 11.73 -1.27
CA ASP A 75 7.48 12.46 -1.55
C ASP A 75 7.55 13.69 -0.64
N THR A 76 8.74 14.02 -0.18
CA THR A 76 8.96 15.15 0.72
C THR A 76 8.45 16.46 0.14
N GLY A 77 7.67 17.20 0.93
CA GLY A 77 7.11 18.49 0.56
C GLY A 77 5.96 18.45 -0.44
N ARG A 78 5.59 17.27 -0.97
CA ARG A 78 4.50 17.13 -1.92
C ARG A 78 3.16 16.92 -1.21
N ALA A 79 2.16 17.73 -1.55
CA ALA A 79 0.80 17.53 -1.08
C ALA A 79 0.13 16.37 -1.81
N VAL A 80 -0.38 15.39 -1.08
CA VAL A 80 -1.03 14.20 -1.60
C VAL A 80 -2.43 14.11 -1.01
N PRO A 81 -3.50 14.06 -1.82
CA PRO A 81 -4.85 13.80 -1.34
C PRO A 81 -4.92 12.43 -0.65
N VAL A 82 -5.65 12.36 0.46
CA VAL A 82 -5.78 11.13 1.25
C VAL A 82 -7.21 10.93 1.74
N CYS A 83 -7.64 9.67 1.86
CA CYS A 83 -8.89 9.34 2.51
C CYS A 83 -8.84 9.60 4.01
N ARG A 84 -10.00 9.63 4.66
CA ARG A 84 -10.15 9.85 6.10
C ARG A 84 -9.27 8.89 6.92
N ASN A 85 -9.30 7.60 6.61
CA ASN A 85 -8.52 6.61 7.32
C ASN A 85 -7.02 6.90 7.26
N THR A 86 -6.50 7.23 6.07
CA THR A 86 -5.09 7.57 5.90
C THR A 86 -4.73 8.85 6.64
N ALA A 87 -5.58 9.88 6.58
CA ALA A 87 -5.38 11.12 7.33
C ALA A 87 -5.32 10.87 8.85
N ASP A 88 -6.22 10.04 9.37
CA ASP A 88 -6.26 9.67 10.78
C ASP A 88 -5.06 8.81 11.20
N MET A 89 -4.67 7.81 10.40
CA MET A 89 -3.47 7.01 10.62
C MET A 89 -2.21 7.86 10.74
N ILE A 90 -2.08 8.89 9.91
CA ILE A 90 -0.93 9.78 9.92
C ILE A 90 -1.01 10.77 11.10
N SER A 91 -2.13 11.46 11.27
CA SER A 91 -2.24 12.58 12.22
C SER A 91 -2.44 12.15 13.67
N LYS A 92 -3.02 10.96 13.90
CA LYS A 92 -3.36 10.47 15.24
C LYS A 92 -2.45 9.36 15.75
N SER A 93 -1.38 9.02 15.01
CA SER A 93 -0.42 7.99 15.40
C SER A 93 0.97 8.58 15.67
N ARG A 94 1.97 7.69 15.83
CA ARG A 94 3.39 8.07 15.94
C ARG A 94 3.91 8.86 14.73
N TYR A 95 3.21 8.79 13.59
CA TYR A 95 3.61 9.48 12.36
C TYR A 95 3.25 10.97 12.35
N ARG A 96 2.47 11.48 13.30
CA ARG A 96 2.04 12.88 13.37
C ARG A 96 3.18 13.91 13.28
N ILE A 97 4.35 13.56 13.78
CA ILE A 97 5.52 14.45 13.74
C ILE A 97 6.17 14.52 12.36
N LEU A 98 5.91 13.53 11.50
CA LEU A 98 6.50 13.40 10.17
C LEU A 98 5.67 14.09 9.08
N PHE A 99 4.42 14.45 9.37
CA PHE A 99 3.48 14.96 8.38
C PHE A 99 2.78 16.24 8.83
N ASP A 100 2.38 17.03 7.86
CA ASP A 100 1.32 18.02 7.99
C ASP A 100 0.08 17.48 7.27
N VAL A 101 -1.06 17.45 7.97
CA VAL A 101 -2.36 17.07 7.39
C VAL A 101 -3.22 18.31 7.35
N ILE A 102 -3.67 18.68 6.15
CA ILE A 102 -4.48 19.86 5.87
C ILE A 102 -5.89 19.41 5.52
N GLY A 103 -6.88 20.15 5.98
CA GLY A 103 -8.30 19.87 5.84
C GLY A 103 -8.93 19.46 7.17
N ASP A 104 -10.07 20.07 7.50
CA ASP A 104 -10.74 19.88 8.80
C ASP A 104 -11.61 18.62 8.89
N GLY A 105 -11.78 17.92 7.76
CA GLY A 105 -12.55 16.67 7.68
C GLY A 105 -14.03 16.85 7.98
N ARG A 106 -14.61 18.06 7.84
CA ARG A 106 -16.03 18.34 8.16
C ARG A 106 -16.96 18.05 7.02
N ARG A 107 -16.50 18.23 5.77
CA ARG A 107 -17.33 18.04 4.59
C ARG A 107 -16.98 16.72 3.92
N HIS A 108 -17.98 15.88 3.74
CA HIS A 108 -17.88 14.64 3.01
C HIS A 108 -18.11 14.86 1.51
N TYR A 109 -17.23 14.33 0.67
CA TYR A 109 -17.27 14.47 -0.79
C TYR A 109 -17.60 13.17 -1.51
N GLY A 110 -17.84 12.09 -0.78
CA GLY A 110 -18.13 10.77 -1.31
C GLY A 110 -16.99 9.77 -1.08
N LEU A 111 -16.95 8.72 -1.89
CA LEU A 111 -15.90 7.70 -1.79
C LEU A 111 -14.58 8.23 -2.34
N PHE A 112 -13.50 7.98 -1.59
CA PHE A 112 -12.14 8.28 -2.04
C PHE A 112 -11.62 7.13 -2.90
N GLN A 113 -11.07 7.44 -4.06
CA GLN A 113 -10.34 6.48 -4.91
C GLN A 113 -8.97 6.22 -4.29
N CYS A 114 -8.87 5.22 -3.43
CA CYS A 114 -7.58 4.81 -2.90
C CYS A 114 -6.67 4.33 -4.03
N GLY A 115 -5.40 4.76 -4.01
CA GLY A 115 -4.44 4.53 -5.10
C GLY A 115 -4.25 3.05 -5.43
N THR A 116 -3.90 2.81 -6.68
CA THR A 116 -3.51 1.47 -7.15
C THR A 116 -2.31 0.98 -6.33
N PRO A 117 -2.31 -0.28 -5.87
CA PRO A 117 -1.17 -0.84 -5.16
C PRO A 117 0.14 -0.64 -5.93
N LEU A 118 1.20 -0.18 -5.24
CA LEU A 118 2.53 0.02 -5.82
C LEU A 118 3.24 -1.30 -6.17
N ILE A 119 2.76 -2.42 -5.62
CA ILE A 119 3.22 -3.76 -6.01
C ILE A 119 2.34 -4.17 -7.19
N GLU A 120 2.95 -4.29 -8.34
CA GLU A 120 2.31 -4.83 -9.53
C GLU A 120 1.59 -6.14 -9.19
N SER A 121 0.34 -6.26 -9.62
CA SER A 121 -0.36 -7.54 -9.64
C SER A 121 0.58 -8.55 -10.29
N VAL A 122 0.80 -9.68 -9.64
CA VAL A 122 1.47 -10.83 -10.29
C VAL A 122 0.79 -11.01 -11.64
N PRO A 123 1.53 -10.95 -12.77
CA PRO A 123 0.92 -11.11 -14.07
C PRO A 123 0.14 -12.43 -14.05
N THR A 124 -1.12 -12.37 -14.37
CA THR A 124 -1.94 -13.56 -14.55
C THR A 124 -1.37 -14.32 -15.77
N LEU A 125 -1.57 -15.62 -15.82
CA LEU A 125 -1.13 -16.44 -16.99
C LEU A 125 -1.66 -15.91 -18.34
N ALA A 126 -2.64 -15.01 -18.34
CA ALA A 126 -3.16 -14.31 -19.49
C ALA A 126 -2.25 -13.16 -19.97
N ASP A 127 -1.39 -12.61 -19.10
CA ASP A 127 -0.48 -11.50 -19.45
C ASP A 127 0.88 -11.98 -19.97
N VAL A 128 1.15 -13.29 -19.89
CA VAL A 128 2.32 -13.91 -20.51
C VAL A 128 1.91 -14.27 -21.93
N GLY A 129 2.02 -13.31 -22.85
CA GLY A 129 1.84 -13.58 -24.25
C GLY A 129 2.73 -14.74 -24.67
N VAL A 130 2.14 -15.90 -24.90
CA VAL A 130 2.81 -17.01 -25.56
C VAL A 130 3.09 -16.54 -26.98
N CYS A 131 4.35 -16.17 -27.25
CA CYS A 131 4.81 -16.01 -28.61
C CYS A 131 4.60 -17.34 -29.33
N GLY A 132 3.56 -17.41 -30.17
CA GLY A 132 3.36 -18.52 -31.08
C GLY A 132 4.52 -18.59 -32.09
N PRO A 133 4.74 -19.72 -32.75
CA PRO A 133 5.91 -19.99 -33.63
C PRO A 133 5.90 -19.24 -34.95
N ALA A 134 5.42 -18.01 -35.01
CA ALA A 134 5.42 -17.19 -36.20
C ALA A 134 5.86 -15.76 -35.86
N GLY A 135 7.18 -15.52 -35.96
CA GLY A 135 7.80 -14.27 -36.37
C GLY A 135 7.47 -13.02 -35.57
N CYS A 136 8.33 -12.64 -34.61
CA CYS A 136 8.52 -11.24 -34.21
C CYS A 136 9.29 -10.53 -35.36
N GLY A 137 8.58 -9.77 -36.18
CA GLY A 137 9.17 -8.76 -37.04
C GLY A 137 9.41 -7.48 -36.26
N CYS A 138 10.60 -6.90 -36.38
CA CYS A 138 11.03 -5.61 -35.84
C CYS A 138 10.15 -4.45 -36.27
#